data_403f007a5b556c6e2bb2b8f9cdad3eb6
#
_entry.id   403f007a5b556c6e2bb2b8f9cdad3eb6
#
_cell.length_a   1.000
_cell.length_b   1.000
_cell.length_c   1.000
_cell.angle_alpha   90.00
_cell.angle_beta   90.00
_cell.angle_gamma   90.00
#
_symmetry.space_group_name_H-M   'P 1'
#
loop_
_entity.id
_entity.type
_entity.pdbx_description
1 polymer ?
#
loop_
_entity_poly.entity_id
_entity_poly.type
_entity_poly.pdbx_seq_one_letter_code
_entity_poly.pdbx_strand_id
1 'polypeptide(L)'
;KTAQHAISATNAIYDYLIIGYAPNGLWDKNYGGTFYNDYWVLQDMFADNSETNQTSIDYQSVENMQIDQYNQPVELLWRDFYQTIKCCNVVIDKVPSIDMDVTLRNQLVAEAKFFRAMMYFDLIRMFGDVPLREHNVESAEEDATSRTSKETIYELIFSDLKTAETDLKYTERFGGGRPYPCLLYTSPSPRDRTRS
;
A
#
# COMPACT_ATOMS: atom_id res chain seq x y z
N LYS A 1 -22.87 12.30 -4.80
CA LYS A 1 -21.42 12.11 -4.99
C LYS A 1 -21.09 12.56 -6.41
N THR A 2 -19.93 13.21 -6.62
CA THR A 2 -19.54 13.78 -7.91
C THR A 2 -18.20 13.19 -8.36
N ALA A 3 -17.83 13.36 -9.63
CA ALA A 3 -16.53 12.98 -10.17
C ALA A 3 -15.37 13.56 -9.34
N GLN A 4 -15.50 14.82 -8.88
CA GLN A 4 -14.49 15.45 -8.03
C GLN A 4 -14.29 14.71 -6.70
N HIS A 5 -15.34 14.20 -6.09
CA HIS A 5 -15.24 13.38 -4.88
C HIS A 5 -14.52 12.05 -5.15
N ALA A 6 -14.73 11.44 -6.32
CA ALA A 6 -14.02 10.22 -6.73
C ALA A 6 -12.50 10.49 -6.87
N ILE A 7 -12.14 11.57 -7.57
CA ILE A 7 -10.74 11.99 -7.74
C ILE A 7 -10.09 12.28 -6.38
N SER A 8 -10.78 13.02 -5.49
CA SER A 8 -10.26 13.33 -4.16
C SER A 8 -10.06 12.06 -3.30
N ALA A 9 -11.00 11.10 -3.38
CA ALA A 9 -10.88 9.84 -2.65
C ALA A 9 -9.69 9.00 -3.16
N THR A 10 -9.45 8.97 -4.47
CA THR A 10 -8.30 8.28 -5.05
C THR A 10 -6.99 8.99 -4.70
N ASN A 11 -6.97 10.33 -4.71
CA ASN A 11 -5.79 11.10 -4.30
C ASN A 11 -5.44 10.85 -2.82
N ALA A 12 -6.43 10.65 -1.94
CA ALA A 12 -6.19 10.33 -0.54
C ALA A 12 -5.37 9.03 -0.35
N ILE A 13 -5.42 8.08 -1.29
CA ILE A 13 -4.58 6.88 -1.24
C ILE A 13 -3.10 7.27 -1.24
N TYR A 14 -2.71 8.23 -2.08
CA TYR A 14 -1.32 8.71 -2.15
C TYR A 14 -0.87 9.39 -0.87
N ASP A 15 -1.80 10.12 -0.20
CA ASP A 15 -1.49 10.76 1.09
C ASP A 15 -1.13 9.71 2.14
N TYR A 16 -1.84 8.58 2.20
CA TYR A 16 -1.56 7.50 3.15
C TYR A 16 -0.23 6.76 2.89
N LEU A 17 0.34 6.87 1.70
CA LEU A 17 1.68 6.34 1.44
C LEU A 17 2.79 7.19 2.08
N ILE A 18 2.50 8.45 2.39
CA ILE A 18 3.47 9.44 2.85
C ILE A 18 3.21 9.87 4.30
N ILE A 19 1.93 9.92 4.73
CA ILE A 19 1.51 10.40 6.03
C ILE A 19 1.16 9.21 6.92
N GLY A 20 1.90 9.02 8.01
CA GLY A 20 1.71 7.91 8.93
C GLY A 20 0.73 8.20 10.06
N TYR A 21 0.44 7.17 10.81
CA TYR A 21 -0.49 7.17 11.93
C TYR A 21 0.27 7.33 13.25
N ALA A 22 0.08 8.45 13.91
CA ALA A 22 0.73 8.72 15.19
C ALA A 22 0.20 7.81 16.32
N PRO A 23 1.01 7.52 17.36
CA PRO A 23 0.57 6.72 18.51
C PRO A 23 -0.65 7.27 19.25
N ASN A 24 -0.93 8.57 19.14
CA ASN A 24 -2.11 9.21 19.71
C ASN A 24 -3.41 8.97 18.92
N GLY A 25 -3.36 8.18 17.87
CA GLY A 25 -4.51 7.85 17.03
C GLY A 25 -4.87 8.89 15.97
N LEU A 26 -4.00 9.87 15.71
CA LEU A 26 -4.20 10.90 14.69
C LEU A 26 -3.22 10.74 13.55
N TRP A 27 -3.64 11.16 12.36
CA TRP A 27 -2.74 11.30 11.22
C TRP A 27 -1.81 12.49 11.45
N ASP A 28 -0.52 12.24 11.42
CA ASP A 28 0.49 13.27 11.58
C ASP A 28 1.61 13.09 10.56
N LYS A 29 1.89 14.14 9.79
CA LYS A 29 3.00 14.18 8.82
C LYS A 29 4.38 13.98 9.44
N ASN A 30 4.51 14.08 10.76
CA ASN A 30 5.76 13.83 11.47
C ASN A 30 5.97 12.33 11.76
N TYR A 31 4.91 11.54 11.62
CA TYR A 31 4.96 10.08 11.63
C TYR A 31 4.78 9.65 10.18
N GLY A 32 5.87 9.29 9.53
CA GLY A 32 5.85 8.95 8.11
C GLY A 32 4.83 7.85 7.78
N GLY A 33 4.26 7.88 6.58
CA GLY A 33 3.36 6.84 6.07
C GLY A 33 4.11 5.58 5.64
N THR A 34 3.39 4.66 5.03
CA THR A 34 3.85 3.32 4.67
C THR A 34 5.27 3.30 4.09
N PHE A 35 5.58 4.18 3.14
CA PHE A 35 6.88 4.19 2.46
C PHE A 35 7.82 5.31 2.92
N TYR A 36 7.42 6.13 3.88
CA TYR A 36 8.25 7.26 4.30
C TYR A 36 9.34 6.87 5.31
N ASN A 37 9.00 6.11 6.35
CA ASN A 37 9.94 5.77 7.41
C ASN A 37 9.99 4.27 7.72
N ASP A 38 8.92 3.69 8.26
CA ASP A 38 8.98 2.37 8.88
C ASP A 38 9.22 1.25 7.86
N TYR A 39 8.76 1.40 6.62
CA TYR A 39 8.97 0.41 5.57
C TYR A 39 10.46 0.22 5.25
N TRP A 40 11.19 1.29 4.93
CA TRP A 40 12.61 1.17 4.59
C TRP A 40 13.44 0.81 5.81
N VAL A 41 13.07 1.33 7.00
CA VAL A 41 13.74 0.97 8.26
C VAL A 41 13.67 -0.55 8.47
N LEU A 42 12.47 -1.14 8.38
CA LEU A 42 12.31 -2.57 8.55
C LEU A 42 12.94 -3.40 7.41
N GLN A 43 13.15 -2.85 6.22
CA GLN A 43 13.81 -3.54 5.12
C GLN A 43 15.34 -3.47 5.22
N ASP A 44 15.88 -2.28 5.48
CA ASP A 44 17.33 -2.01 5.40
C ASP A 44 18.03 -2.31 6.73
N MET A 45 17.40 -2.06 7.88
CA MET A 45 18.01 -2.34 9.18
C MET A 45 18.02 -3.82 9.56
N PHE A 46 17.22 -4.66 8.90
CA PHE A 46 17.35 -6.11 9.00
C PHE A 46 18.57 -6.67 8.25
N ALA A 47 19.27 -5.83 7.49
CA ALA A 47 20.48 -6.23 6.81
C ALA A 47 21.71 -5.93 7.68
N ASP A 48 22.73 -6.76 7.61
CA ASP A 48 23.99 -6.65 8.36
C ASP A 48 24.88 -5.49 7.91
N ASN A 49 24.44 -4.72 6.93
CA ASN A 49 25.17 -3.57 6.35
C ASN A 49 24.65 -2.20 6.80
N SER A 50 23.70 -2.18 7.74
CA SER A 50 23.10 -0.95 8.27
C SER A 50 23.17 -0.92 9.79
N GLU A 51 23.45 0.26 10.33
CA GLU A 51 23.45 0.52 11.77
C GLU A 51 22.57 1.72 12.10
N THR A 52 21.86 1.68 13.23
CA THR A 52 21.08 2.82 13.71
C THR A 52 21.83 3.59 14.79
N ASN A 53 21.77 4.91 14.73
CA ASN A 53 22.19 5.78 15.82
C ASN A 53 21.01 6.21 16.72
N GLN A 54 19.83 5.61 16.51
CA GLN A 54 18.64 5.89 17.30
C GLN A 54 18.77 5.33 18.71
N THR A 55 18.29 6.09 19.67
CA THR A 55 18.26 5.67 21.09
C THR A 55 17.03 4.86 21.44
N SER A 56 16.06 4.74 20.53
CA SER A 56 14.84 3.96 20.72
C SER A 56 15.16 2.47 20.76
N ILE A 57 14.68 1.79 21.78
CA ILE A 57 14.82 0.33 21.94
C ILE A 57 14.18 -0.41 20.77
N ASP A 58 13.06 0.10 20.22
CA ASP A 58 12.35 -0.53 19.11
C ASP A 58 13.19 -0.57 17.84
N TYR A 59 13.89 0.51 17.50
CA TYR A 59 14.80 0.54 16.35
C TYR A 59 16.05 -0.32 16.58
N GLN A 60 16.60 -0.31 17.77
CA GLN A 60 17.73 -1.18 18.14
C GLN A 60 17.35 -2.67 18.09
N SER A 61 16.11 -3.02 18.47
CA SER A 61 15.63 -4.40 18.35
C SER A 61 15.46 -4.84 16.91
N VAL A 62 15.09 -3.94 15.99
CA VAL A 62 15.07 -4.22 14.54
C VAL A 62 16.48 -4.53 14.05
N GLU A 63 17.45 -3.67 14.32
CA GLU A 63 18.86 -3.85 13.95
C GLU A 63 19.45 -5.17 14.48
N ASN A 64 19.15 -5.50 15.73
CA ASN A 64 19.65 -6.71 16.38
C ASN A 64 18.83 -7.97 16.03
N MET A 65 17.86 -7.87 15.12
CA MET A 65 16.94 -8.99 14.77
C MET A 65 16.20 -9.58 15.96
N GLN A 66 15.89 -8.77 16.97
CA GLN A 66 15.24 -9.14 18.24
C GLN A 66 13.85 -8.50 18.36
N ILE A 67 13.11 -8.45 17.26
CA ILE A 67 11.76 -7.88 17.23
C ILE A 67 10.81 -8.74 18.03
N ASP A 68 10.04 -8.11 18.89
CA ASP A 68 8.91 -8.71 19.59
C ASP A 68 7.55 -8.21 19.05
N GLN A 69 6.48 -8.73 19.61
CA GLN A 69 5.11 -8.40 19.20
C GLN A 69 4.66 -6.98 19.58
N TYR A 70 5.45 -6.25 20.35
CA TYR A 70 5.16 -4.88 20.80
C TYR A 70 6.02 -3.83 20.09
N ASN A 71 6.84 -4.24 19.14
CA ASN A 71 7.71 -3.34 18.39
C ASN A 71 6.89 -2.28 17.63
N GLN A 72 7.08 -1.00 17.99
CA GLN A 72 6.30 0.10 17.47
C GLN A 72 6.41 0.30 15.94
N PRO A 73 7.59 0.30 15.31
CA PRO A 73 7.72 0.34 13.85
C PRO A 73 6.91 -0.74 13.12
N VAL A 74 6.89 -1.96 13.65
CA VAL A 74 6.13 -3.07 13.07
C VAL A 74 4.63 -2.84 13.20
N GLU A 75 4.16 -2.40 14.37
CA GLU A 75 2.74 -2.07 14.60
C GLU A 75 2.27 -0.94 13.70
N LEU A 76 3.06 0.14 13.60
CA LEU A 76 2.71 1.30 12.77
C LEU A 76 2.65 0.91 11.29
N LEU A 77 3.61 0.16 10.78
CA LEU A 77 3.60 -0.29 9.39
C LEU A 77 2.40 -1.18 9.07
N TRP A 78 2.04 -2.11 9.97
CA TRP A 78 0.83 -2.93 9.84
C TRP A 78 -0.43 -2.06 9.73
N ARG A 79 -0.56 -1.06 10.59
CA ARG A 79 -1.69 -0.12 10.56
C ARG A 79 -1.75 0.67 9.27
N ASP A 80 -0.61 1.17 8.81
CA ASP A 80 -0.53 1.98 7.60
C ASP A 80 -0.90 1.18 6.35
N PHE A 81 -0.47 -0.08 6.25
CA PHE A 81 -0.89 -0.98 5.19
C PHE A 81 -2.42 -1.14 5.16
N TYR A 82 -3.04 -1.47 6.30
CA TYR A 82 -4.47 -1.69 6.35
C TYR A 82 -5.29 -0.41 6.18
N GLN A 83 -4.78 0.74 6.58
CA GLN A 83 -5.43 2.02 6.29
C GLN A 83 -5.39 2.35 4.80
N THR A 84 -4.27 2.11 4.14
CA THR A 84 -4.18 2.28 2.69
C THR A 84 -5.14 1.32 1.96
N ILE A 85 -5.20 0.05 2.38
CA ILE A 85 -6.15 -0.93 1.85
C ILE A 85 -7.60 -0.46 2.05
N LYS A 86 -7.95 0.06 3.23
CA LYS A 86 -9.27 0.62 3.51
C LYS A 86 -9.63 1.75 2.54
N CYS A 87 -8.71 2.67 2.29
CA CYS A 87 -8.93 3.75 1.32
C CYS A 87 -9.11 3.22 -0.10
N CYS A 88 -8.31 2.21 -0.49
CA CYS A 88 -8.49 1.53 -1.77
C CYS A 88 -9.88 0.89 -1.88
N ASN A 89 -10.32 0.17 -0.85
CA ASN A 89 -11.63 -0.47 -0.83
C ASN A 89 -12.77 0.55 -0.92
N VAL A 90 -12.67 1.71 -0.25
CA VAL A 90 -13.65 2.79 -0.39
C VAL A 90 -13.77 3.26 -1.85
N VAL A 91 -12.66 3.41 -2.55
CA VAL A 91 -12.66 3.79 -3.98
C VAL A 91 -13.28 2.68 -4.82
N ILE A 92 -12.85 1.43 -4.63
CA ILE A 92 -13.29 0.27 -5.40
C ILE A 92 -14.81 0.05 -5.24
N ASP A 93 -15.34 0.21 -4.03
CA ASP A 93 -16.76 -0.04 -3.73
C ASP A 93 -17.67 1.15 -4.10
N LYS A 94 -17.20 2.39 -3.91
CA LYS A 94 -18.09 3.56 -4.03
C LYS A 94 -17.97 4.30 -5.37
N VAL A 95 -16.81 4.29 -6.03
CA VAL A 95 -16.61 5.05 -7.29
C VAL A 95 -17.40 4.45 -8.46
N PRO A 96 -17.59 3.13 -8.62
CA PRO A 96 -18.39 2.58 -9.70
C PRO A 96 -19.83 3.09 -9.78
N SER A 97 -20.40 3.51 -8.64
CA SER A 97 -21.79 4.03 -8.54
C SER A 97 -21.91 5.53 -8.86
N ILE A 98 -20.81 6.22 -9.13
CA ILE A 98 -20.81 7.66 -9.43
C ILE A 98 -21.04 7.89 -10.91
N ASP A 99 -21.99 8.78 -11.23
CA ASP A 99 -22.22 9.23 -12.61
C ASP A 99 -21.09 10.17 -13.05
N MET A 100 -20.21 9.65 -13.91
CA MET A 100 -19.03 10.33 -14.43
C MET A 100 -18.52 9.64 -15.70
N ASP A 101 -17.53 10.24 -16.36
CA ASP A 101 -16.85 9.62 -17.51
C ASP A 101 -16.38 8.22 -17.19
N VAL A 102 -16.75 7.25 -18.03
CA VAL A 102 -16.48 5.82 -17.81
C VAL A 102 -14.98 5.52 -17.80
N THR A 103 -14.24 6.19 -18.69
CA THR A 103 -12.79 5.98 -18.79
C THR A 103 -12.08 6.45 -17.53
N LEU A 104 -12.42 7.67 -17.07
CA LEU A 104 -11.86 8.20 -15.83
C LEU A 104 -12.25 7.34 -14.62
N ARG A 105 -13.51 6.90 -14.56
CA ARG A 105 -13.99 6.02 -13.48
C ARG A 105 -13.18 4.72 -13.41
N ASN A 106 -13.02 4.04 -14.53
CA ASN A 106 -12.25 2.79 -14.59
C ASN A 106 -10.79 3.03 -14.21
N GLN A 107 -10.19 4.12 -14.66
CA GLN A 107 -8.82 4.49 -14.30
C GLN A 107 -8.66 4.70 -12.78
N LEU A 108 -9.57 5.42 -12.12
CA LEU A 108 -9.50 5.65 -10.67
C LEU A 108 -9.65 4.33 -9.88
N VAL A 109 -10.53 3.44 -10.31
CA VAL A 109 -10.67 2.10 -9.71
C VAL A 109 -9.43 1.26 -9.94
N ALA A 110 -8.84 1.31 -11.12
CA ALA A 110 -7.61 0.60 -11.46
C ALA A 110 -6.41 1.09 -10.63
N GLU A 111 -6.29 2.40 -10.37
CA GLU A 111 -5.29 2.96 -9.45
C GLU A 111 -5.46 2.40 -8.03
N ALA A 112 -6.69 2.38 -7.52
CA ALA A 112 -6.97 1.84 -6.19
C ALA A 112 -6.64 0.34 -6.09
N LYS A 113 -6.99 -0.44 -7.11
CA LYS A 113 -6.64 -1.87 -7.17
C LYS A 113 -5.13 -2.10 -7.24
N PHE A 114 -4.40 -1.30 -8.00
CA PHE A 114 -2.95 -1.36 -8.04
C PHE A 114 -2.32 -1.17 -6.65
N PHE A 115 -2.73 -0.13 -5.93
CA PHE A 115 -2.22 0.12 -4.57
C PHE A 115 -2.65 -0.95 -3.58
N ARG A 116 -3.88 -1.47 -3.67
CA ARG A 116 -4.33 -2.58 -2.83
C ARG A 116 -3.46 -3.82 -3.03
N ALA A 117 -3.21 -4.19 -4.28
CA ALA A 117 -2.33 -5.30 -4.61
C ALA A 117 -0.91 -5.11 -4.07
N MET A 118 -0.35 -3.90 -4.17
CA MET A 118 0.98 -3.56 -3.65
C MET A 118 1.03 -3.70 -2.13
N MET A 119 0.02 -3.19 -1.40
CA MET A 119 -0.05 -3.30 0.06
C MET A 119 -0.15 -4.76 0.50
N TYR A 120 -1.00 -5.56 -0.14
CA TYR A 120 -1.10 -6.98 0.19
C TYR A 120 0.17 -7.76 -0.14
N PHE A 121 0.83 -7.44 -1.24
CA PHE A 121 2.11 -8.08 -1.59
C PHE A 121 3.17 -7.86 -0.50
N ASP A 122 3.29 -6.64 0.01
CA ASP A 122 4.23 -6.35 1.09
C ASP A 122 3.79 -6.98 2.42
N LEU A 123 2.49 -6.95 2.75
CA LEU A 123 1.94 -7.61 3.94
C LEU A 123 2.28 -9.11 3.98
N ILE A 124 2.04 -9.85 2.89
CA ILE A 124 2.30 -11.30 2.89
C ILE A 124 3.80 -11.63 2.89
N ARG A 125 4.64 -10.74 2.34
CA ARG A 125 6.10 -10.91 2.41
C ARG A 125 6.64 -10.72 3.82
N MET A 126 6.08 -9.79 4.59
CA MET A 126 6.55 -9.44 5.93
C MET A 126 5.90 -10.27 7.02
N PHE A 127 4.60 -10.58 6.89
CA PHE A 127 3.79 -11.17 7.97
C PHE A 127 3.22 -12.55 7.65
N GLY A 128 3.41 -13.05 6.43
CA GLY A 128 2.83 -14.34 6.00
C GLY A 128 1.32 -14.25 5.82
N ASP A 129 0.57 -15.17 6.42
CA ASP A 129 -0.89 -15.17 6.37
C ASP A 129 -1.45 -13.98 7.14
N VAL A 130 -2.31 -13.19 6.50
CA VAL A 130 -2.89 -11.96 7.06
C VAL A 130 -4.40 -11.90 6.80
N PRO A 131 -5.17 -11.10 7.58
CA PRO A 131 -6.58 -10.88 7.30
C PRO A 131 -6.83 -10.30 5.90
N LEU A 132 -7.69 -10.95 5.13
CA LEU A 132 -8.09 -10.46 3.81
C LEU A 132 -9.32 -9.56 3.92
N ARG A 133 -9.24 -8.35 3.39
CA ARG A 133 -10.31 -7.34 3.36
C ARG A 133 -10.50 -6.86 1.92
N GLU A 134 -11.50 -7.42 1.27
CA GLU A 134 -11.81 -7.09 -0.13
C GLU A 134 -12.73 -5.89 -0.26
N HIS A 135 -13.50 -5.57 0.79
CA HIS A 135 -14.46 -4.49 0.82
C HIS A 135 -14.23 -3.51 1.95
N ASN A 136 -14.86 -2.35 1.86
CA ASN A 136 -14.84 -1.38 2.94
C ASN A 136 -15.64 -1.91 4.14
N VAL A 137 -14.97 -2.03 5.26
CA VAL A 137 -15.55 -2.48 6.54
C VAL A 137 -16.20 -1.29 7.24
N GLU A 138 -17.48 -1.41 7.58
CA GLU A 138 -18.26 -0.33 8.22
C GLU A 138 -18.53 -0.61 9.71
N SER A 139 -18.35 -1.84 10.19
CA SER A 139 -18.57 -2.22 11.59
C SER A 139 -17.40 -3.01 12.19
N ALA A 140 -17.28 -3.00 13.52
CA ALA A 140 -16.25 -3.75 14.22
C ALA A 140 -16.45 -5.28 14.13
N GLU A 141 -17.70 -5.74 13.97
CA GLU A 141 -17.99 -7.15 13.77
C GLU A 141 -17.51 -7.68 12.42
N GLU A 142 -17.64 -6.85 11.36
CA GLU A 142 -17.11 -7.17 10.03
C GLU A 142 -15.57 -7.15 10.02
N ASP A 143 -14.96 -6.41 10.95
CA ASP A 143 -13.51 -6.26 11.06
C ASP A 143 -12.83 -7.49 11.68
N ALA A 144 -13.56 -8.34 12.39
CA ALA A 144 -13.06 -9.53 13.06
C ALA A 144 -12.80 -10.68 12.08
N THR A 145 -11.86 -10.49 11.15
CA THR A 145 -11.49 -11.51 10.15
C THR A 145 -10.31 -12.35 10.64
N SER A 146 -10.40 -13.66 10.46
CA SER A 146 -9.28 -14.59 10.65
C SER A 146 -8.19 -14.37 9.60
N ARG A 147 -7.00 -14.89 9.85
CA ARG A 147 -5.93 -14.90 8.84
C ARG A 147 -6.35 -15.74 7.63
N THR A 148 -6.09 -15.22 6.45
CA THR A 148 -6.30 -15.88 5.16
C THR A 148 -4.94 -16.33 4.64
N SER A 149 -4.90 -17.49 3.98
CA SER A 149 -3.66 -18.02 3.42
C SER A 149 -3.08 -17.08 2.37
N LYS A 150 -1.77 -17.00 2.31
CA LYS A 150 -1.06 -16.17 1.32
C LYS A 150 -1.43 -16.56 -0.12
N GLU A 151 -1.75 -17.83 -0.39
CA GLU A 151 -2.16 -18.31 -1.71
C GLU A 151 -3.45 -17.62 -2.18
N THR A 152 -4.46 -17.53 -1.30
CA THR A 152 -5.71 -16.83 -1.59
C THR A 152 -5.48 -15.33 -1.78
N ILE A 153 -4.59 -14.73 -0.99
CA ILE A 153 -4.24 -13.32 -1.15
C ILE A 153 -3.52 -13.06 -2.47
N TYR A 154 -2.66 -13.99 -2.93
CA TYR A 154 -2.06 -13.90 -4.27
C TYR A 154 -3.09 -13.90 -5.39
N GLU A 155 -4.19 -14.65 -5.27
CA GLU A 155 -5.29 -14.63 -6.25
C GLU A 155 -5.91 -13.23 -6.36
N LEU A 156 -6.17 -12.56 -5.23
CA LEU A 156 -6.62 -11.17 -5.24
C LEU A 156 -5.59 -10.23 -5.86
N ILE A 157 -4.32 -10.35 -5.48
CA ILE A 157 -3.23 -9.51 -6.03
C ILE A 157 -3.19 -9.64 -7.56
N PHE A 158 -3.20 -10.85 -8.10
CA PHE A 158 -3.20 -11.07 -9.55
C PHE A 158 -4.45 -10.51 -10.25
N SER A 159 -5.62 -10.69 -9.66
CA SER A 159 -6.87 -10.13 -10.17
C SER A 159 -6.84 -8.60 -10.23
N ASP A 160 -6.36 -7.96 -9.17
CA ASP A 160 -6.25 -6.52 -9.08
C ASP A 160 -5.21 -5.96 -10.07
N LEU A 161 -4.04 -6.58 -10.17
CA LEU A 161 -3.00 -6.18 -11.12
C LEU A 161 -3.45 -6.35 -12.57
N LYS A 162 -4.20 -7.42 -12.89
CA LYS A 162 -4.75 -7.62 -14.23
C LYS A 162 -5.77 -6.54 -14.61
N THR A 163 -6.60 -6.10 -13.66
CA THR A 163 -7.49 -4.96 -13.88
C THR A 163 -6.70 -3.67 -14.09
N ALA A 164 -5.66 -3.46 -13.26
CA ALA A 164 -4.80 -2.29 -13.36
C ALA A 164 -4.07 -2.23 -14.71
N GLU A 165 -3.55 -3.33 -15.20
CA GLU A 165 -2.90 -3.43 -16.51
C GLU A 165 -3.83 -3.02 -17.66
N THR A 166 -5.12 -3.39 -17.56
CA THR A 166 -6.11 -3.12 -18.60
C THR A 166 -6.57 -1.66 -18.62
N ASP A 167 -6.83 -1.08 -17.46
CA ASP A 167 -7.54 0.18 -17.32
C ASP A 167 -6.64 1.38 -17.02
N LEU A 168 -5.40 1.15 -16.54
CA LEU A 168 -4.41 2.21 -16.43
C LEU A 168 -3.89 2.58 -17.81
N LYS A 169 -4.07 3.84 -18.19
CA LYS A 169 -3.57 4.34 -19.47
C LYS A 169 -2.08 4.62 -19.38
N TYR A 170 -1.36 4.15 -20.40
CA TYR A 170 -0.05 4.68 -20.69
C TYR A 170 -0.21 6.14 -21.18
N THR A 171 0.25 7.09 -20.38
CA THR A 171 0.38 8.47 -20.82
C THR A 171 1.81 8.92 -20.61
N GLU A 172 2.42 9.43 -21.67
CA GLU A 172 3.78 9.99 -21.62
C GLU A 172 3.91 11.19 -20.68
N ARG A 173 2.80 11.69 -20.15
CA ARG A 173 2.72 12.89 -19.30
C ARG A 173 1.72 12.77 -18.16
N PHE A 174 2.00 11.91 -17.18
CA PHE A 174 1.52 12.22 -15.83
C PHE A 174 2.65 12.94 -15.07
N GLY A 175 2.65 14.27 -15.16
CA GLY A 175 3.38 15.09 -14.22
C GLY A 175 2.76 14.94 -12.84
N GLY A 176 3.06 13.85 -12.11
CA GLY A 176 2.45 13.61 -10.84
C GLY A 176 2.72 12.26 -10.20
N GLY A 177 3.57 11.42 -10.77
CA GLY A 177 3.96 10.15 -10.12
C GLY A 177 2.85 9.09 -9.99
N ARG A 178 1.78 9.20 -10.80
CA ARG A 178 0.71 8.18 -10.80
C ARG A 178 1.19 6.88 -11.44
N PRO A 179 0.74 5.70 -10.97
CA PRO A 179 1.09 4.42 -11.56
C PRO A 179 0.54 4.31 -12.98
N TYR A 180 1.31 3.66 -13.85
CA TYR A 180 0.89 3.29 -15.20
C TYR A 180 1.48 1.93 -15.57
N PRO A 181 0.88 1.20 -16.53
CA PRO A 181 1.21 -0.20 -16.79
C PRO A 181 2.69 -0.47 -17.08
N CYS A 182 3.40 0.45 -17.72
CA CYS A 182 4.80 0.24 -18.06
C CYS A 182 5.75 0.18 -16.86
N LEU A 183 5.38 0.76 -15.71
CA LEU A 183 6.17 0.60 -14.48
C LEU A 183 6.12 -0.81 -13.92
N LEU A 184 5.09 -1.59 -14.26
CA LEU A 184 4.96 -2.98 -13.84
C LEU A 184 5.92 -3.92 -14.59
N TYR A 185 6.29 -3.59 -15.84
CA TYR A 185 7.00 -4.53 -16.72
C TYR A 185 8.28 -3.99 -17.36
N THR A 186 8.53 -2.70 -17.39
CA THR A 186 9.54 -2.10 -18.25
C THR A 186 10.57 -1.21 -17.59
N SER A 187 10.76 -1.30 -16.29
CA SER A 187 12.01 -0.80 -15.73
C SER A 187 13.11 -1.77 -16.17
N PRO A 188 13.88 -1.46 -17.24
CA PRO A 188 14.99 -2.33 -17.58
C PRO A 188 15.90 -2.35 -16.35
N SER A 189 16.10 -3.54 -15.80
CA SER A 189 17.08 -3.74 -14.74
C SER A 189 18.41 -3.08 -15.19
N PRO A 190 19.17 -2.44 -14.29
CA PRO A 190 20.51 -1.97 -14.62
C PRO A 190 21.37 -3.05 -15.31
N ARG A 191 21.07 -4.34 -15.08
CA ARG A 191 21.73 -5.48 -15.74
C ARG A 191 21.36 -5.63 -17.22
N ASP A 192 20.21 -5.12 -17.65
CA ASP A 192 19.76 -5.23 -19.04
C ASP A 192 20.44 -4.19 -19.93
N ARG A 193 20.94 -3.08 -19.35
CA ARG A 193 21.69 -2.03 -20.05
C ARG A 193 23.12 -2.44 -20.43
N THR A 194 23.66 -3.51 -19.87
CA THR A 194 25.03 -3.96 -20.10
C THR A 194 25.14 -5.07 -21.14
N ARG A 195 24.03 -5.44 -21.82
CA ARG A 195 23.99 -6.50 -22.84
C ARG A 195 23.76 -5.99 -24.26
N SER A 196 23.89 -4.70 -24.53
CA SER A 196 23.87 -4.15 -25.89
C SER A 196 25.27 -3.73 -26.33
#